data_230c01dc6026824ca461ba3fd64ac26d
#
_entry.id   230c01dc6026824ca461ba3fd64ac26d
#
_cell.length_a   1.000
_cell.length_b   1.000
_cell.length_c   1.000
_cell.angle_alpha   90.00
_cell.angle_beta   90.00
_cell.angle_gamma   90.00
#
_symmetry.space_group_name_H-M   'P 1'
#
loop_
_entity.id
_entity.type
_entity.pdbx_description
1 polymer ?
#
loop_
_entity_poly.entity_id
_entity_poly.type
_entity_poly.pdbx_seq_one_letter_code
_entity_poly.pdbx_strand_id
1 'polypeptide(L)'
;MSEVVNRLANSPLVTFRTWAKEHDWTQYQDKHVAITCSVDAIIQTWVWMILEVKLHPYAKTVVFGTEQELEEALWRGVLDSIDWDEFQDRPVVLKGCSDIQIPVSIYVEATRRLMPRVKKLSFGEPCSTVPVYKRPLN
;
A
#
# COMPACT_ATOMS: atom_id res chain seq x y z
N MET A 1 7.35 -2.93 8.88
CA MET A 1 8.52 -3.22 8.02
C MET A 1 8.05 -3.96 6.79
N SER A 2 8.40 -3.47 5.63
CA SER A 2 8.09 -4.12 4.37
C SER A 2 9.28 -4.94 3.90
N GLU A 3 9.02 -6.07 3.26
CA GLU A 3 10.06 -6.92 2.71
C GLU A 3 9.75 -7.24 1.25
N VAL A 4 10.75 -7.10 0.40
CA VAL A 4 10.62 -7.37 -1.03
C VAL A 4 11.21 -8.75 -1.30
N VAL A 5 10.38 -9.64 -1.81
CA VAL A 5 10.83 -10.95 -2.29
C VAL A 5 11.09 -10.82 -3.78
N ASN A 6 12.35 -10.80 -4.10
CA ASN A 6 12.82 -10.66 -5.47
C ASN A 6 13.33 -12.00 -5.96
N ARG A 7 12.65 -12.61 -6.95
CA ARG A 7 12.94 -14.01 -7.25
C ARG A 7 12.85 -14.47 -8.70
N LEU A 8 13.88 -15.05 -9.11
CA LEU A 8 14.05 -16.22 -10.00
C LEU A 8 13.54 -16.05 -11.41
N ALA A 9 14.00 -14.99 -12.02
CA ALA A 9 13.67 -14.70 -13.40
C ALA A 9 14.15 -15.78 -14.40
N ASN A 10 15.17 -16.54 -14.04
CA ASN A 10 15.86 -17.40 -15.00
C ASN A 10 15.90 -18.89 -14.63
N SER A 11 15.10 -19.32 -13.67
CA SER A 11 15.11 -20.73 -13.25
C SER A 11 14.07 -21.54 -14.02
N PRO A 12 14.41 -22.75 -14.46
CA PRO A 12 13.42 -23.68 -14.99
C PRO A 12 12.31 -23.95 -13.99
N LEU A 13 11.09 -24.25 -14.45
CA LEU A 13 9.93 -24.48 -13.62
C LEU A 13 10.16 -25.55 -12.55
N VAL A 14 10.90 -26.60 -12.89
CA VAL A 14 11.25 -27.68 -11.94
C VAL A 14 12.10 -27.14 -10.81
N THR A 15 13.04 -26.27 -11.11
CA THR A 15 13.90 -25.63 -10.12
C THR A 15 13.11 -24.70 -9.21
N PHE A 16 12.13 -23.96 -9.75
CA PHE A 16 11.29 -23.10 -8.96
C PHE A 16 10.48 -23.91 -7.93
N ARG A 17 9.86 -25.01 -8.34
CA ARG A 17 9.07 -25.86 -7.43
C ARG A 17 9.92 -26.44 -6.30
N THR A 18 11.12 -26.90 -6.63
CA THR A 18 12.07 -27.41 -5.65
C THR A 18 12.48 -26.31 -4.68
N TRP A 19 12.82 -25.14 -5.21
CA TRP A 19 13.17 -23.99 -4.39
C TRP A 19 12.03 -23.60 -3.45
N ALA A 20 10.80 -23.52 -3.96
CA ALA A 20 9.64 -23.13 -3.17
C ALA A 20 9.36 -24.12 -2.04
N LYS A 21 9.64 -25.39 -2.28
CA LYS A 21 9.46 -26.45 -1.29
C LYS A 21 10.48 -26.37 -0.16
N GLU A 22 11.71 -25.98 -0.47
CA GLU A 22 12.83 -25.97 0.47
C GLU A 22 13.04 -24.61 1.14
N HIS A 23 12.47 -23.54 0.57
CA HIS A 23 12.66 -22.20 1.10
C HIS A 23 12.02 -22.05 2.48
N ASP A 24 12.69 -21.34 3.37
CA ASP A 24 12.16 -21.06 4.70
C ASP A 24 11.18 -19.88 4.63
N TRP A 25 9.90 -20.20 4.55
CA TRP A 25 8.83 -19.19 4.50
C TRP A 25 8.53 -18.57 5.84
N THR A 26 8.97 -19.19 6.96
CA THR A 26 8.73 -18.65 8.29
C THR A 26 9.44 -17.33 8.53
N GLN A 27 10.48 -17.01 7.76
CA GLN A 27 11.19 -15.73 7.86
C GLN A 27 10.30 -14.54 7.54
N TYR A 28 9.17 -14.76 6.88
CA TYR A 28 8.22 -13.70 6.54
C TYR A 28 7.09 -13.55 7.55
N GLN A 29 7.21 -14.20 8.69
CA GLN A 29 6.17 -14.16 9.73
C GLN A 29 5.85 -12.72 10.13
N ASP A 30 4.57 -12.36 10.03
CA ASP A 30 4.03 -11.03 10.39
C ASP A 30 4.63 -9.86 9.62
N LYS A 31 5.26 -10.13 8.47
CA LYS A 31 5.85 -9.09 7.63
C LYS A 31 4.93 -8.70 6.48
N HIS A 32 5.11 -7.47 6.03
CA HIS A 32 4.49 -6.97 4.80
C HIS A 32 5.45 -7.30 3.65
N VAL A 33 4.97 -8.01 2.65
CA VAL A 33 5.81 -8.58 1.60
C VAL A 33 5.34 -8.08 0.23
N ALA A 34 6.28 -7.56 -0.56
CA ALA A 34 6.07 -7.28 -1.98
C ALA A 34 6.75 -8.38 -2.79
N ILE A 35 6.01 -8.97 -3.71
CA ILE A 35 6.60 -9.94 -4.66
C ILE A 35 6.72 -9.26 -6.01
N THR A 36 7.94 -9.30 -6.56
CA THR A 36 8.26 -8.62 -7.79
C THR A 36 9.39 -9.33 -8.53
N CYS A 37 9.60 -8.97 -9.79
CA CYS A 37 10.71 -9.44 -10.58
C CYS A 37 11.61 -8.25 -10.92
N SER A 38 12.90 -8.34 -10.59
CA SER A 38 13.86 -7.25 -10.81
C SER A 38 14.52 -7.30 -12.17
N VAL A 39 14.28 -8.35 -12.95
CA VAL A 39 14.87 -8.52 -14.27
C VAL A 39 13.78 -8.68 -15.31
N ASP A 40 14.10 -8.29 -16.54
CA ASP A 40 13.17 -8.44 -17.65
C ASP A 40 13.13 -9.93 -18.06
N ALA A 41 12.12 -10.62 -17.56
CA ALA A 41 11.93 -12.03 -17.83
C ALA A 41 10.45 -12.37 -17.90
N ILE A 42 10.14 -13.36 -18.72
CA ILE A 42 8.76 -13.87 -18.79
C ILE A 42 8.58 -14.89 -17.68
N ILE A 43 7.73 -14.55 -16.72
CA ILE A 43 7.39 -15.44 -15.62
C ILE A 43 5.93 -15.85 -15.76
N GLN A 44 5.67 -17.14 -15.68
CA GLN A 44 4.31 -17.65 -15.81
C GLN A 44 3.47 -17.21 -14.61
N THR A 45 2.23 -16.86 -14.88
CA THR A 45 1.32 -16.31 -13.87
C THR A 45 1.18 -17.20 -12.64
N TRP A 46 1.15 -18.52 -12.82
CA TRP A 46 0.96 -19.44 -11.70
C TRP A 46 2.12 -19.46 -10.71
N VAL A 47 3.32 -19.00 -11.12
CA VAL A 47 4.46 -18.85 -10.20
C VAL A 47 4.12 -17.86 -9.09
N TRP A 48 3.52 -16.72 -9.46
CA TRP A 48 3.09 -15.71 -8.50
C TRP A 48 2.00 -16.25 -7.57
N MET A 49 1.13 -17.07 -8.09
CA MET A 49 0.09 -17.71 -7.29
C MET A 49 0.66 -18.67 -6.25
N ILE A 50 1.69 -19.44 -6.62
CA ILE A 50 2.38 -20.32 -5.67
C ILE A 50 3.08 -19.53 -4.57
N LEU A 51 3.70 -18.40 -4.92
CA LEU A 51 4.32 -17.53 -3.92
C LEU A 51 3.30 -17.05 -2.90
N GLU A 52 2.11 -16.64 -3.35
CA GLU A 52 1.04 -16.26 -2.43
C GLU A 52 0.62 -17.41 -1.54
N VAL A 53 0.44 -18.61 -2.10
CA VAL A 53 0.07 -19.79 -1.30
C VAL A 53 1.10 -20.07 -0.20
N LYS A 54 2.38 -19.94 -0.52
CA LYS A 54 3.46 -20.19 0.45
C LYS A 54 3.57 -19.09 1.49
N LEU A 55 3.37 -17.84 1.09
CA LEU A 55 3.48 -16.69 2.00
C LEU A 55 2.25 -16.52 2.90
N HIS A 56 1.09 -16.93 2.41
CA HIS A 56 -0.19 -16.67 3.09
C HIS A 56 -0.23 -17.08 4.57
N PRO A 57 0.30 -18.25 4.98
CA PRO A 57 0.27 -18.65 6.40
C PRO A 57 1.14 -17.77 7.29
N TYR A 58 2.12 -17.07 6.75
CA TYR A 58 3.13 -16.36 7.52
C TYR A 58 3.07 -14.86 7.39
N ALA A 59 2.98 -14.35 6.16
CA ALA A 59 3.02 -12.92 5.90
C ALA A 59 1.74 -12.24 6.37
N LYS A 60 1.89 -11.01 6.86
CA LYS A 60 0.75 -10.19 7.24
C LYS A 60 0.04 -9.62 6.01
N THR A 61 0.81 -9.24 5.00
CA THR A 61 0.30 -8.69 3.74
C THR A 61 1.20 -9.14 2.61
N VAL A 62 0.61 -9.51 1.47
CA VAL A 62 1.34 -9.84 0.26
C VAL A 62 0.78 -9.02 -0.88
N VAL A 63 1.65 -8.31 -1.60
CA VAL A 63 1.28 -7.47 -2.73
C VAL A 63 2.19 -7.80 -3.91
N PHE A 64 1.61 -7.95 -5.10
CA PHE A 64 2.39 -8.01 -6.33
C PHE A 64 2.73 -6.59 -6.76
N GLY A 65 4.02 -6.29 -6.83
CA GLY A 65 4.48 -4.97 -7.22
C GLY A 65 5.77 -4.58 -6.52
N THR A 66 6.12 -3.31 -6.67
CA THR A 66 7.32 -2.75 -6.04
C THR A 66 7.07 -2.52 -4.54
N GLU A 67 8.14 -2.25 -3.83
CA GLU A 67 8.06 -1.85 -2.42
C GLU A 67 7.20 -0.60 -2.23
N GLN A 68 7.30 0.34 -3.17
CA GLN A 68 6.46 1.55 -3.14
C GLN A 68 4.97 1.20 -3.28
N GLU A 69 4.65 0.29 -4.18
CA GLU A 69 3.27 -0.16 -4.36
C GLU A 69 2.73 -0.88 -3.13
N LEU A 70 3.58 -1.65 -2.45
CA LEU A 70 3.23 -2.25 -1.16
C LEU A 70 2.92 -1.17 -0.12
N GLU A 71 3.79 -0.16 -0.03
CA GLU A 71 3.59 0.95 0.91
C GLU A 71 2.27 1.67 0.64
N GLU A 72 1.97 1.96 -0.61
CA GLU A 72 0.70 2.59 -0.98
C GLU A 72 -0.50 1.72 -0.62
N ALA A 73 -0.40 0.40 -0.83
CA ALA A 73 -1.46 -0.52 -0.47
C ALA A 73 -1.72 -0.53 1.05
N LEU A 74 -0.66 -0.47 1.85
CA LEU A 74 -0.77 -0.42 3.30
C LEU A 74 -1.45 0.87 3.76
N TRP A 75 -1.09 2.01 3.16
CA TRP A 75 -1.73 3.29 3.47
C TRP A 75 -3.20 3.29 3.07
N ARG A 76 -3.55 2.72 1.91
CA ARG A 76 -4.95 2.58 1.51
C ARG A 76 -5.75 1.76 2.51
N GLY A 77 -5.14 0.71 3.06
CA GLY A 77 -5.75 -0.07 4.14
C GLY A 77 -6.04 0.77 5.37
N VAL A 78 -5.12 1.67 5.73
CA VAL A 78 -5.34 2.61 6.82
C VAL A 78 -6.51 3.54 6.51
N LEU A 79 -6.57 4.08 5.29
CA LEU A 79 -7.68 4.93 4.87
C LEU A 79 -9.02 4.18 4.92
N ASP A 80 -9.03 2.90 4.56
CA ASP A 80 -10.24 2.09 4.61
C ASP A 80 -10.75 1.86 6.03
N SER A 81 -9.87 1.96 7.03
CA SER A 81 -10.23 1.78 8.44
C SER A 81 -10.79 3.04 9.10
N ILE A 82 -10.69 4.19 8.45
CA ILE A 82 -11.15 5.47 8.99
C ILE A 82 -12.66 5.62 8.78
N ASP A 83 -13.36 6.08 9.80
CA ASP A 83 -14.76 6.47 9.67
C ASP A 83 -14.84 7.89 9.10
N TRP A 84 -14.96 7.98 7.78
CA TRP A 84 -14.97 9.26 7.07
C TRP A 84 -16.23 10.08 7.38
N ASP A 85 -17.31 9.47 7.83
CA ASP A 85 -18.55 10.16 8.15
C ASP A 85 -18.41 11.05 9.38
N GLU A 86 -17.38 10.82 10.21
CA GLU A 86 -17.08 11.73 11.33
C GLU A 86 -16.76 13.14 10.87
N PHE A 87 -16.35 13.32 9.62
CA PHE A 87 -15.97 14.62 9.08
C PHE A 87 -17.12 15.33 8.35
N GLN A 88 -18.31 14.75 8.41
CA GLN A 88 -19.47 15.30 7.71
C GLN A 88 -19.74 16.75 8.15
N ASP A 89 -19.83 17.65 7.17
CA ASP A 89 -20.13 19.08 7.36
C ASP A 89 -19.12 19.84 8.22
N ARG A 90 -17.91 19.32 8.35
CA ARG A 90 -16.85 19.95 9.16
C ARG A 90 -15.78 20.60 8.29
N PRO A 91 -15.12 21.65 8.80
CA PRO A 91 -13.85 22.07 8.21
C PRO A 91 -12.76 21.10 8.66
N VAL A 92 -11.92 20.65 7.71
CA VAL A 92 -10.89 19.66 7.98
C VAL A 92 -9.54 20.18 7.49
N VAL A 93 -8.52 19.96 8.29
CA VAL A 93 -7.13 20.22 7.92
C VAL A 93 -6.41 18.89 7.79
N LEU A 94 -5.88 18.62 6.62
CA LEU A 94 -5.07 17.44 6.36
C LEU A 94 -3.61 17.85 6.46
N LYS A 95 -2.84 17.15 7.29
CA LYS A 95 -1.41 17.45 7.40
C LYS A 95 -0.58 16.19 7.31
N GLY A 96 0.66 16.35 6.86
CA GLY A 96 1.61 15.25 6.81
C GLY A 96 2.21 14.95 8.18
N CYS A 97 2.98 13.88 8.23
CA CYS A 97 3.75 13.51 9.40
C CYS A 97 5.22 13.82 9.13
N SER A 98 5.88 14.51 10.07
CA SER A 98 7.28 14.88 9.90
C SER A 98 8.24 13.69 9.96
N ASP A 99 7.82 12.61 10.62
CA ASP A 99 8.66 11.43 10.82
C ASP A 99 8.46 10.36 9.74
N ILE A 100 7.40 10.46 8.96
CA ILE A 100 7.04 9.46 7.95
C ILE A 100 6.68 10.18 6.66
N GLN A 101 7.32 9.77 5.56
CA GLN A 101 6.96 10.29 4.25
C GLN A 101 5.77 9.50 3.70
N ILE A 102 4.64 10.17 3.58
CA ILE A 102 3.42 9.57 3.05
C ILE A 102 3.40 9.77 1.53
N PRO A 103 3.13 8.73 0.74
CA PRO A 103 3.03 8.90 -0.71
C PRO A 103 1.99 9.93 -1.11
N VAL A 104 2.29 10.71 -2.14
CA VAL A 104 1.37 11.76 -2.63
C VAL A 104 0.03 11.15 -3.04
N SER A 105 0.03 9.93 -3.59
CA SER A 105 -1.19 9.23 -3.98
C SER A 105 -2.18 9.09 -2.83
N ILE A 106 -1.68 8.99 -1.60
CA ILE A 106 -2.52 8.84 -0.41
C ILE A 106 -3.23 10.15 -0.07
N TYR A 107 -2.54 11.28 -0.24
CA TYR A 107 -3.19 12.59 -0.06
C TYR A 107 -4.31 12.80 -1.10
N VAL A 108 -4.07 12.38 -2.34
CA VAL A 108 -5.08 12.46 -3.41
C VAL A 108 -6.28 11.60 -3.06
N GLU A 109 -6.06 10.38 -2.60
CA GLU A 109 -7.14 9.47 -2.22
C GLU A 109 -7.90 9.96 -0.99
N ALA A 110 -7.20 10.48 0.01
CA ALA A 110 -7.84 11.07 1.19
C ALA A 110 -8.72 12.26 0.80
N THR A 111 -8.22 13.09 -0.11
CA THR A 111 -9.01 14.23 -0.63
C THR A 111 -10.28 13.75 -1.31
N ARG A 112 -10.18 12.71 -2.13
CA ARG A 112 -11.35 12.13 -2.82
C ARG A 112 -12.40 11.66 -1.82
N ARG A 113 -11.97 11.04 -0.73
CA ARG A 113 -12.89 10.53 0.31
C ARG A 113 -13.50 11.64 1.16
N LEU A 114 -12.74 12.71 1.38
CA LEU A 114 -13.20 13.84 2.20
C LEU A 114 -14.15 14.78 1.47
N MET A 115 -13.92 15.02 0.17
CA MET A 115 -14.69 16.01 -0.58
C MET A 115 -16.22 15.90 -0.46
N PRO A 116 -16.82 14.69 -0.56
CA PRO A 116 -18.28 14.60 -0.47
C PRO A 116 -18.81 14.91 0.93
N ARG A 117 -17.95 14.93 1.94
CA ARG A 117 -18.36 15.02 3.34
C ARG A 117 -18.08 16.37 3.96
N VAL A 118 -16.91 16.94 3.67
CA VAL A 118 -16.43 18.10 4.41
C VAL A 118 -17.04 19.40 3.91
N LYS A 119 -17.10 20.37 4.79
CA LYS A 119 -17.48 21.74 4.46
C LYS A 119 -16.31 22.49 3.82
N LYS A 120 -15.10 22.23 4.29
CA LYS A 120 -13.88 22.85 3.80
C LYS A 120 -12.70 21.89 4.03
N LEU A 121 -11.76 21.86 3.11
CA LEU A 121 -10.53 21.11 3.25
C LEU A 121 -9.33 22.02 3.02
N SER A 122 -8.37 21.97 3.92
CA SER A 122 -7.11 22.70 3.82
C SER A 122 -5.96 21.74 4.11
N PHE A 123 -4.77 22.10 3.64
CA PHE A 123 -3.57 21.31 3.87
C PHE A 123 -2.53 22.13 4.62
N GLY A 124 -1.85 21.49 5.56
CA GLY A 124 -0.73 22.07 6.29
C GLY A 124 -0.98 22.21 7.79
N GLU A 125 -0.13 23.00 8.45
CA GLU A 125 -0.29 23.27 9.87
C GLU A 125 -1.45 24.23 10.08
N PRO A 126 -2.21 24.11 11.20
CA PRO A 126 -3.37 24.97 11.43
C PRO A 126 -3.10 26.46 11.38
N CYS A 127 -1.85 26.88 11.68
CA CYS A 127 -1.47 28.29 11.64
C CYS A 127 -1.06 28.77 10.24
N SER A 128 -0.85 27.86 9.29
CA SER A 128 -0.39 28.20 7.94
C SER A 128 -0.89 27.16 6.94
N THR A 129 -2.20 27.19 6.67
CA THR A 129 -2.81 26.20 5.78
C THR A 129 -2.92 26.72 4.35
N VAL A 130 -2.91 25.78 3.41
CA VAL A 130 -3.22 26.02 2.01
C VAL A 130 -4.66 25.57 1.78
N PRO A 131 -5.57 26.46 1.32
CA PRO A 131 -6.93 26.03 0.99
C PRO A 131 -6.92 25.07 -0.21
N VAL A 132 -7.64 23.97 -0.09
CA VAL A 132 -7.73 22.96 -1.13
C VAL A 132 -9.13 22.88 -1.71
N TYR A 133 -10.15 22.91 -0.85
CA TYR A 133 -11.53 22.76 -1.30
C TYR A 133 -12.47 23.47 -0.33
N LYS A 134 -13.50 24.06 -0.90
CA LYS A 134 -14.60 24.65 -0.14
C LYS A 134 -15.91 24.26 -0.82
N ARG A 135 -16.84 23.72 -0.03
CA ARG A 135 -18.16 23.35 -0.54
C ARG A 135 -18.85 24.58 -1.10
N PRO A 136 -19.40 24.50 -2.34
CA PRO A 136 -20.17 25.63 -2.88
C PRO A 136 -21.38 25.95 -2.01
N LEU A 137 -21.69 27.24 -1.89
CA LEU A 137 -22.92 27.69 -1.25
C LEU A 137 -24.06 27.59 -2.26
N ASN A 138 -25.18 27.00 -1.84
CA ASN A 138 -26.40 26.93 -2.63
C ASN A 138 -27.33 28.06 -2.29
#